data_2c75ad058264fb5eb6fd49ed79bde080
#
_entry.id   2c75ad058264fb5eb6fd49ed79bde080
#
_cell.length_a   1.000
_cell.length_b   1.000
_cell.length_c   1.000
_cell.angle_alpha   90.00
_cell.angle_beta   90.00
_cell.angle_gamma   90.00
#
_symmetry.space_group_name_H-M   'P 1'
#
loop_
_entity.id
_entity.type
_entity.pdbx_description
1 polymer ?
#
loop_
_entity_poly.entity_id
_entity_poly.type
_entity_poly.pdbx_seq_one_letter_code
_entity_poly.pdbx_strand_id
1 'polypeptide(L)'
;MNILAIHTSHDGSMTYVKENKVVFHTQLDRLNRIKNMPMPSRRAFRIIEKLDFDVIIFTGLKESNCLDMWMQYMNQNKIIQSKMTKAEILIRFDEHHLYHCYASLAWNKDISNILVMDMGGVYKTNKFGDRTAEQESIYSYGHHIKTTSLNIGNKFGQGSKDIYKRFFQEGKLLAYSLHDQRARALQVLFESEFNLYIKNNDLKDDLILTGGCAQNVINNSKQIKNFNTLWPDPFNGDFGISLGAINYHLSNRLKIDNVFLGIKQKLDFNLFKDCEIRDTSPQEVASILINEPVAIFQSRSEQGQRGLGNRSLLMNANHMVAMEKVNAIKEREWYRPFACTIIQTEAAAWFDMTVKESPYMMFTFKVLKDKKHYFKTGLAKDDTCRLQTLKFDDNPHFYNLLEAFEDRSELPFLLNTSLNLPGEVLVEDMTDLRHMLDNSDLKYVYFPEEMVLLIKPSV
;
A
#
# COMPACT_ATOMS: atom_id res chain seq x y z
N MET A 1 -19.45 -20.16 4.34
CA MET A 1 -18.06 -20.71 4.37
C MET A 1 -17.12 -19.63 4.86
N ASN A 2 -16.28 -19.96 5.81
CA ASN A 2 -15.28 -19.09 6.40
C ASN A 2 -13.91 -19.54 5.90
N ILE A 3 -13.13 -18.64 5.33
CA ILE A 3 -11.84 -18.96 4.70
C ILE A 3 -10.75 -18.08 5.29
N LEU A 4 -9.65 -18.71 5.72
CA LEU A 4 -8.43 -18.05 6.11
C LEU A 4 -7.35 -18.33 5.04
N ALA A 5 -6.74 -17.30 4.47
CA ALA A 5 -5.55 -17.48 3.63
C ALA A 5 -4.34 -16.79 4.25
N ILE A 6 -3.19 -17.44 4.16
CA ILE A 6 -1.91 -16.96 4.65
C ILE A 6 -0.87 -17.07 3.55
N HIS A 7 -0.32 -15.92 3.12
CA HIS A 7 0.83 -15.87 2.23
C HIS A 7 2.11 -15.91 3.06
N THR A 8 2.90 -16.97 2.89
CA THR A 8 4.06 -17.29 3.73
C THR A 8 5.41 -16.98 3.08
N SER A 9 5.45 -16.05 2.12
CA SER A 9 6.66 -15.61 1.44
C SER A 9 6.88 -14.11 1.67
N HIS A 10 7.83 -13.51 0.94
CA HIS A 10 8.13 -12.08 0.97
C HIS A 10 6.84 -11.25 0.92
N ASP A 11 6.79 -10.17 1.69
CA ASP A 11 5.59 -9.34 1.86
C ASP A 11 4.33 -10.14 2.26
N GLY A 12 4.52 -11.12 3.14
CA GLY A 12 3.46 -12.02 3.58
C GLY A 12 2.21 -11.30 4.08
N SER A 13 1.06 -11.95 3.90
CA SER A 13 -0.24 -11.39 4.27
C SER A 13 -1.19 -12.45 4.79
N MET A 14 -2.21 -12.00 5.49
CA MET A 14 -3.28 -12.84 6.01
C MET A 14 -4.64 -12.21 5.68
N THR A 15 -5.51 -12.98 5.06
CA THR A 15 -6.88 -12.58 4.71
C THR A 15 -7.88 -13.53 5.34
N TYR A 16 -8.91 -12.97 5.96
CA TYR A 16 -10.03 -13.75 6.46
C TYR A 16 -11.35 -13.28 5.84
N VAL A 17 -12.09 -14.24 5.31
CA VAL A 17 -13.37 -14.03 4.66
C VAL A 17 -14.44 -14.85 5.36
N LYS A 18 -15.58 -14.23 5.59
CA LYS A 18 -16.79 -14.87 6.12
C LYS A 18 -17.94 -14.57 5.18
N GLU A 19 -18.65 -15.60 4.71
CA GLU A 19 -19.82 -15.45 3.83
C GLU A 19 -19.55 -14.55 2.60
N ASN A 20 -18.43 -14.78 1.93
CA ASN A 20 -17.92 -14.01 0.77
C ASN A 20 -17.65 -12.52 1.06
N LYS A 21 -17.52 -12.11 2.32
CA LYS A 21 -17.13 -10.74 2.71
C LYS A 21 -15.77 -10.75 3.39
N VAL A 22 -14.90 -9.83 3.02
CA VAL A 22 -13.61 -9.63 3.68
C VAL A 22 -13.86 -9.10 5.09
N VAL A 23 -13.54 -9.92 6.10
CA VAL A 23 -13.56 -9.51 7.50
C VAL A 23 -12.31 -8.69 7.81
N PHE A 24 -11.14 -9.15 7.36
CA PHE A 24 -9.91 -8.37 7.33
C PHE A 24 -8.94 -8.89 6.27
N HIS A 25 -8.04 -8.02 5.85
CA HIS A 25 -6.82 -8.32 5.12
C HIS A 25 -5.69 -7.56 5.79
N THR A 26 -4.57 -8.21 6.12
CA THR A 26 -3.46 -7.56 6.83
C THR A 26 -2.11 -8.10 6.38
N GLN A 27 -1.13 -7.22 6.31
CA GLN A 27 0.27 -7.58 6.07
C GLN A 27 0.89 -8.16 7.34
N LEU A 28 1.63 -9.28 7.22
CA LEU A 28 2.24 -9.96 8.38
C LEU A 28 3.34 -9.13 9.02
N ASP A 29 4.05 -8.33 8.24
CA ASP A 29 5.08 -7.44 8.73
C ASP A 29 4.55 -6.39 9.72
N ARG A 30 3.28 -5.97 9.59
CA ARG A 30 2.61 -5.09 10.55
C ARG A 30 2.34 -5.78 11.89
N LEU A 31 2.11 -7.09 11.86
CA LEU A 31 1.85 -7.88 13.07
C LEU A 31 3.15 -8.28 13.80
N ASN A 32 4.25 -8.46 13.08
CA ASN A 32 5.55 -8.79 13.70
C ASN A 32 6.49 -7.59 13.83
N ARG A 33 6.14 -6.44 13.26
CA ARG A 33 6.91 -5.17 13.26
C ARG A 33 8.24 -5.23 12.54
N ILE A 34 8.45 -6.20 11.67
CA ILE A 34 9.66 -6.38 10.87
C ILE A 34 9.28 -6.30 9.39
N LYS A 35 9.77 -5.29 8.70
CA LYS A 35 9.42 -5.00 7.31
C LYS A 35 9.67 -6.19 6.39
N ASN A 36 8.68 -6.49 5.54
CA ASN A 36 8.66 -7.57 4.55
C ASN A 36 8.78 -8.99 5.15
N MET A 37 8.59 -9.15 6.46
CA MET A 37 8.75 -10.43 7.15
C MET A 37 7.47 -11.28 7.08
N PRO A 38 7.50 -12.47 6.45
CA PRO A 38 6.34 -13.35 6.34
C PRO A 38 6.17 -14.30 7.55
N MET A 39 7.00 -14.14 8.58
CA MET A 39 7.07 -15.06 9.70
C MET A 39 5.84 -14.98 10.61
N PRO A 40 5.46 -16.10 11.23
CA PRO A 40 4.40 -16.09 12.24
C PRO A 40 4.78 -15.24 13.45
N SER A 41 3.80 -14.57 14.02
CA SER A 41 3.96 -13.76 15.24
C SER A 41 2.92 -14.10 16.30
N ARG A 42 3.22 -13.76 17.57
CA ARG A 42 2.23 -13.92 18.64
C ARG A 42 0.94 -13.14 18.38
N ARG A 43 1.03 -11.96 17.72
CA ARG A 43 -0.16 -11.18 17.33
C ARG A 43 -1.00 -11.94 16.30
N ALA A 44 -0.36 -12.51 15.26
CA ALA A 44 -1.06 -13.31 14.26
C ALA A 44 -1.80 -14.50 14.90
N PHE A 45 -1.15 -15.25 15.78
CA PHE A 45 -1.78 -16.39 16.45
C PHE A 45 -2.96 -15.99 17.35
N ARG A 46 -2.85 -14.91 18.14
CA ARG A 46 -3.98 -14.40 18.92
C ARG A 46 -5.19 -14.02 18.07
N ILE A 47 -4.96 -13.61 16.83
CA ILE A 47 -6.04 -13.34 15.87
C ILE A 47 -6.63 -14.66 15.41
N ILE A 48 -5.81 -15.60 14.92
CA ILE A 48 -6.27 -16.91 14.40
C ILE A 48 -7.00 -17.73 15.46
N GLU A 49 -6.57 -17.68 16.70
CA GLU A 49 -7.26 -18.33 17.85
C GLU A 49 -8.73 -17.92 17.98
N LYS A 50 -9.10 -16.72 17.57
CA LYS A 50 -10.45 -16.17 17.63
C LYS A 50 -11.29 -16.44 16.39
N LEU A 51 -10.68 -16.97 15.32
CA LEU A 51 -11.37 -17.22 14.06
C LEU A 51 -11.93 -18.66 14.03
N ASP A 52 -13.08 -18.82 13.38
CA ASP A 52 -13.57 -20.11 12.94
C ASP A 52 -13.46 -20.16 11.42
N PHE A 53 -12.80 -21.18 10.88
CA PHE A 53 -12.59 -21.35 9.46
C PHE A 53 -12.88 -22.78 9.01
N ASP A 54 -13.57 -22.88 7.85
CA ASP A 54 -13.88 -24.15 7.18
C ASP A 54 -12.73 -24.56 6.25
N VAL A 55 -12.01 -23.56 5.71
CA VAL A 55 -10.88 -23.73 4.79
C VAL A 55 -9.73 -22.85 5.23
N ILE A 56 -8.51 -23.39 5.17
CA ILE A 56 -7.27 -22.63 5.30
C ILE A 56 -6.40 -22.80 4.04
N ILE A 57 -5.97 -21.70 3.45
CA ILE A 57 -5.16 -21.67 2.23
C ILE A 57 -3.79 -21.12 2.57
N PHE A 58 -2.73 -21.92 2.33
CA PHE A 58 -1.36 -21.45 2.39
C PHE A 58 -0.84 -21.21 0.98
N THR A 59 -0.25 -20.01 0.78
CA THR A 59 0.42 -19.64 -0.46
C THR A 59 1.86 -19.21 -0.16
N GLY A 60 2.71 -19.17 -1.17
CA GLY A 60 4.10 -18.73 -1.03
C GLY A 60 5.00 -19.34 -2.08
N LEU A 61 6.31 -19.23 -1.90
CA LEU A 61 7.30 -19.91 -2.73
C LEU A 61 7.67 -21.24 -2.10
N LYS A 62 7.71 -22.29 -2.91
CA LYS A 62 7.99 -23.69 -2.50
C LYS A 62 9.35 -23.84 -1.79
N GLU A 63 10.26 -22.91 -2.04
CA GLU A 63 11.63 -22.91 -1.51
C GLU A 63 11.74 -22.12 -0.17
N SER A 64 10.64 -21.54 0.34
CA SER A 64 10.66 -20.81 1.60
C SER A 64 10.35 -21.74 2.77
N ASN A 65 11.24 -21.80 3.78
CA ASN A 65 11.00 -22.54 5.04
C ASN A 65 9.89 -21.93 5.90
N CYS A 66 9.24 -20.85 5.46
CA CYS A 66 8.25 -20.13 6.25
C CYS A 66 6.97 -20.95 6.46
N LEU A 67 6.54 -21.75 5.48
CA LEU A 67 5.39 -22.63 5.66
C LEU A 67 5.60 -23.63 6.79
N ASP A 68 6.76 -24.29 6.82
CA ASP A 68 7.08 -25.29 7.86
C ASP A 68 7.04 -24.67 9.25
N MET A 69 7.53 -23.45 9.38
CA MET A 69 7.45 -22.69 10.64
C MET A 69 6.01 -22.36 11.01
N TRP A 70 5.19 -21.88 10.04
CA TRP A 70 3.76 -21.65 10.28
C TRP A 70 3.06 -22.92 10.75
N MET A 71 3.26 -24.05 10.03
CA MET A 71 2.67 -25.34 10.37
C MET A 71 3.15 -25.85 11.73
N GLN A 72 4.43 -25.73 12.04
CA GLN A 72 5.00 -26.13 13.34
C GLN A 72 4.33 -25.35 14.49
N TYR A 73 4.29 -24.02 14.41
CA TYR A 73 3.69 -23.18 15.47
C TYR A 73 2.19 -23.39 15.60
N MET A 74 1.46 -23.52 14.48
CA MET A 74 0.00 -23.77 14.51
C MET A 74 -0.31 -25.12 15.14
N ASN A 75 0.49 -26.16 14.88
CA ASN A 75 0.34 -27.50 15.48
C ASN A 75 0.71 -27.53 16.97
N GLN A 76 1.59 -26.66 17.44
CA GLN A 76 1.91 -26.50 18.86
C GLN A 76 0.82 -25.76 19.65
N ASN A 77 0.00 -24.96 18.98
CA ASN A 77 -1.12 -24.23 19.58
C ASN A 77 -2.37 -25.12 19.59
N LYS A 78 -2.75 -25.67 20.75
CA LYS A 78 -3.88 -26.62 20.90
C LYS A 78 -5.21 -26.08 20.35
N ILE A 79 -5.48 -24.77 20.49
CA ILE A 79 -6.71 -24.14 19.99
C ILE A 79 -6.71 -24.15 18.46
N ILE A 80 -5.64 -23.67 17.84
CA ILE A 80 -5.52 -23.59 16.38
C ILE A 80 -5.46 -25.01 15.79
N GLN A 81 -4.70 -25.92 16.38
CA GLN A 81 -4.62 -27.32 15.96
C GLN A 81 -6.02 -27.97 15.93
N SER A 82 -6.82 -27.79 16.98
CA SER A 82 -8.19 -28.31 17.01
C SER A 82 -9.10 -27.76 15.91
N LYS A 83 -8.85 -26.55 15.44
CA LYS A 83 -9.59 -25.96 14.30
C LYS A 83 -9.06 -26.51 12.98
N MET A 84 -7.76 -26.62 12.83
CA MET A 84 -7.14 -27.17 11.61
C MET A 84 -7.55 -28.62 11.34
N THR A 85 -7.76 -29.44 12.38
CA THR A 85 -8.23 -30.83 12.21
C THR A 85 -9.64 -30.94 11.63
N LYS A 86 -10.42 -29.86 11.65
CA LYS A 86 -11.80 -29.79 11.13
C LYS A 86 -11.88 -29.03 9.80
N ALA A 87 -10.84 -28.32 9.42
CA ALA A 87 -10.80 -27.50 8.23
C ALA A 87 -10.14 -28.22 7.05
N GLU A 88 -10.56 -27.87 5.84
CA GLU A 88 -9.81 -28.23 4.64
C GLU A 88 -8.53 -27.41 4.56
N ILE A 89 -7.37 -28.07 4.38
CA ILE A 89 -6.07 -27.43 4.27
C ILE A 89 -5.60 -27.47 2.81
N LEU A 90 -5.45 -26.31 2.20
CA LEU A 90 -4.99 -26.16 0.83
C LEU A 90 -3.60 -25.51 0.81
N ILE A 91 -2.64 -26.14 0.12
CA ILE A 91 -1.28 -25.60 -0.07
C ILE A 91 -1.11 -25.30 -1.56
N ARG A 92 -0.86 -24.03 -1.90
CA ARG A 92 -0.87 -23.51 -3.26
C ARG A 92 0.38 -22.67 -3.52
N PHE A 93 1.40 -23.24 -4.17
CA PHE A 93 2.68 -22.57 -4.43
C PHE A 93 2.95 -22.25 -5.91
N ASP A 94 2.12 -22.75 -6.81
CA ASP A 94 2.40 -22.75 -8.25
C ASP A 94 1.58 -21.71 -9.03
N GLU A 95 0.94 -20.74 -8.35
CA GLU A 95 -0.08 -19.87 -8.95
C GLU A 95 0.11 -18.38 -8.57
N HIS A 96 1.35 -17.93 -8.43
CA HIS A 96 1.68 -16.59 -7.94
C HIS A 96 1.05 -15.46 -8.77
N HIS A 97 1.29 -15.44 -10.09
CA HIS A 97 0.70 -14.42 -10.98
C HIS A 97 -0.82 -14.56 -11.09
N LEU A 98 -1.36 -15.79 -11.00
CA LEU A 98 -2.79 -16.01 -10.98
C LEU A 98 -3.43 -15.34 -9.74
N TYR A 99 -2.77 -15.39 -8.59
CA TYR A 99 -3.29 -14.74 -7.38
C TYR A 99 -3.18 -13.23 -7.44
N HIS A 100 -2.15 -12.64 -8.05
CA HIS A 100 -2.15 -11.21 -8.38
C HIS A 100 -3.34 -10.84 -9.26
N CYS A 101 -3.63 -11.63 -10.29
CA CYS A 101 -4.78 -11.43 -11.16
C CYS A 101 -6.09 -11.47 -10.36
N TYR A 102 -6.30 -12.48 -9.53
CA TYR A 102 -7.52 -12.61 -8.74
C TYR A 102 -7.64 -11.61 -7.58
N ALA A 103 -6.54 -11.09 -7.04
CA ALA A 103 -6.57 -9.96 -6.14
C ALA A 103 -7.14 -8.71 -6.83
N SER A 104 -6.68 -8.46 -8.06
CA SER A 104 -7.16 -7.36 -8.90
C SER A 104 -8.62 -7.51 -9.30
N LEU A 105 -9.08 -8.73 -9.59
CA LEU A 105 -10.49 -9.02 -9.91
C LEU A 105 -11.44 -8.87 -8.70
N ALA A 106 -10.91 -8.83 -7.49
CA ALA A 106 -11.71 -8.55 -6.31
C ALA A 106 -12.22 -7.10 -6.27
N TRP A 107 -11.54 -6.16 -6.94
CA TRP A 107 -12.00 -4.79 -7.04
C TRP A 107 -13.28 -4.70 -7.89
N ASN A 108 -14.19 -3.82 -7.49
CA ASN A 108 -15.41 -3.54 -8.25
C ASN A 108 -15.10 -2.62 -9.44
N LYS A 109 -14.31 -3.13 -10.41
CA LYS A 109 -13.92 -2.43 -11.64
C LYS A 109 -14.36 -3.24 -12.85
N ASP A 110 -14.98 -2.56 -13.80
CA ASP A 110 -15.38 -3.16 -15.08
C ASP A 110 -14.21 -3.15 -16.08
N ILE A 111 -13.11 -3.80 -15.67
CA ILE A 111 -11.88 -3.94 -16.48
C ILE A 111 -11.50 -5.42 -16.51
N SER A 112 -11.47 -5.98 -17.71
CA SER A 112 -11.23 -7.42 -17.90
C SER A 112 -9.76 -7.77 -18.13
N ASN A 113 -8.98 -6.85 -18.73
CA ASN A 113 -7.59 -7.12 -19.07
C ASN A 113 -6.68 -6.78 -17.89
N ILE A 114 -5.83 -7.73 -17.53
CA ILE A 114 -4.92 -7.61 -16.39
C ILE A 114 -3.52 -7.96 -16.86
N LEU A 115 -2.58 -7.05 -16.65
CA LEU A 115 -1.15 -7.29 -16.80
C LEU A 115 -0.54 -7.44 -15.42
N VAL A 116 -0.04 -8.64 -15.12
CA VAL A 116 0.83 -8.90 -13.97
C VAL A 116 2.27 -8.72 -14.42
N MET A 117 2.98 -7.78 -13.83
CA MET A 117 4.40 -7.54 -14.09
C MET A 117 5.15 -7.51 -12.77
N ASP A 118 5.97 -8.53 -12.55
CA ASP A 118 6.69 -8.70 -11.30
C ASP A 118 8.18 -8.97 -11.54
N MET A 119 8.99 -8.94 -10.47
CA MET A 119 10.41 -9.28 -10.52
C MET A 119 10.64 -10.80 -10.64
N GLY A 120 9.67 -11.61 -10.27
CA GLY A 120 9.70 -13.06 -10.38
C GLY A 120 8.48 -13.71 -9.75
N GLY A 121 7.92 -14.66 -10.44
CA GLY A 121 6.87 -15.55 -9.96
C GLY A 121 7.36 -16.99 -9.86
N VAL A 122 6.48 -17.94 -10.04
CA VAL A 122 6.78 -19.36 -9.98
C VAL A 122 7.72 -19.78 -11.11
N TYR A 123 8.69 -20.63 -10.78
CA TYR A 123 9.51 -21.28 -11.80
C TYR A 123 8.72 -22.38 -12.51
N LYS A 124 8.48 -22.20 -13.80
CA LYS A 124 7.89 -23.23 -14.68
C LYS A 124 8.98 -23.93 -15.46
N THR A 125 8.94 -25.25 -15.47
CA THR A 125 9.84 -26.08 -16.29
C THR A 125 9.15 -26.33 -17.63
N ASN A 126 9.82 -25.97 -18.74
CA ASN A 126 9.32 -26.25 -20.07
C ASN A 126 9.50 -27.73 -20.42
N LYS A 127 8.96 -28.16 -21.58
CA LYS A 127 9.08 -29.54 -22.07
C LYS A 127 10.52 -29.99 -22.34
N PHE A 128 11.50 -29.10 -22.34
CA PHE A 128 12.92 -29.39 -22.53
C PHE A 128 13.70 -29.41 -21.21
N GLY A 129 13.03 -29.17 -20.06
CA GLY A 129 13.66 -29.18 -18.75
C GLY A 129 14.21 -27.80 -18.30
N ASP A 130 14.08 -26.74 -19.12
CA ASP A 130 14.55 -25.40 -18.73
C ASP A 130 13.57 -24.78 -17.72
N ARG A 131 14.13 -24.22 -16.66
CA ARG A 131 13.37 -23.50 -15.63
C ARG A 131 13.34 -22.01 -15.94
N THR A 132 12.15 -21.46 -16.14
CA THR A 132 11.94 -20.02 -16.35
C THR A 132 10.97 -19.48 -15.30
N ALA A 133 11.31 -18.33 -14.70
CA ALA A 133 10.41 -17.64 -13.80
C ALA A 133 9.27 -16.93 -14.59
N GLU A 134 8.06 -16.94 -14.04
CA GLU A 134 7.01 -16.03 -14.49
C GLU A 134 7.43 -14.60 -14.14
N GLN A 135 7.35 -13.68 -15.11
CA GLN A 135 7.73 -12.28 -14.88
C GLN A 135 6.69 -11.32 -15.42
N GLU A 136 6.17 -11.58 -16.61
CA GLU A 136 5.06 -10.85 -17.19
C GLU A 136 3.96 -11.83 -17.60
N SER A 137 2.72 -11.61 -17.13
CA SER A 137 1.56 -12.44 -17.50
C SER A 137 0.35 -11.59 -17.84
N ILE A 138 -0.34 -11.96 -18.90
CA ILE A 138 -1.55 -11.30 -19.38
C ILE A 138 -2.74 -12.22 -19.11
N TYR A 139 -3.78 -11.65 -18.52
CA TYR A 139 -5.06 -12.32 -18.26
C TYR A 139 -6.20 -11.51 -18.85
N SER A 140 -7.28 -12.21 -19.23
CA SER A 140 -8.54 -11.60 -19.58
C SER A 140 -9.67 -12.33 -18.84
N TYR A 141 -10.48 -11.59 -18.08
CA TYR A 141 -11.52 -12.15 -17.22
C TYR A 141 -11.03 -13.27 -16.28
N GLY A 142 -9.79 -13.21 -15.81
CA GLY A 142 -9.16 -14.24 -14.99
C GLY A 142 -8.59 -15.43 -15.76
N HIS A 143 -8.82 -15.52 -17.06
CA HIS A 143 -8.23 -16.56 -17.91
C HIS A 143 -6.83 -16.14 -18.36
N HIS A 144 -5.88 -17.05 -18.14
CA HIS A 144 -4.49 -16.85 -18.59
C HIS A 144 -4.41 -16.80 -20.12
N ILE A 145 -3.83 -15.74 -20.65
CA ILE A 145 -3.61 -15.56 -22.10
C ILE A 145 -2.17 -15.87 -22.46
N LYS A 146 -1.20 -15.27 -21.75
CA LYS A 146 0.21 -15.38 -22.09
C LYS A 146 1.10 -15.13 -20.89
N THR A 147 2.20 -15.87 -20.78
CA THR A 147 3.32 -15.56 -19.89
C THR A 147 4.59 -15.40 -20.70
N THR A 148 5.42 -14.44 -20.31
CA THR A 148 6.75 -14.21 -20.88
C THR A 148 7.80 -14.16 -19.75
N SER A 149 9.06 -14.23 -20.13
CA SER A 149 10.20 -14.10 -19.23
C SER A 149 11.20 -13.09 -19.84
N LEU A 150 10.70 -11.92 -20.24
CA LEU A 150 11.52 -10.83 -20.78
C LEU A 150 12.37 -10.16 -19.72
N ASN A 151 12.04 -10.41 -18.44
CA ASN A 151 12.84 -9.97 -17.31
C ASN A 151 12.83 -8.45 -17.07
N ILE A 152 11.77 -7.78 -17.50
CA ILE A 152 11.65 -6.32 -17.42
C ILE A 152 11.76 -5.85 -15.96
N GLY A 153 10.96 -6.41 -15.07
CA GLY A 153 10.97 -6.07 -13.65
C GLY A 153 12.28 -6.41 -12.96
N ASN A 154 12.86 -7.59 -13.23
CA ASN A 154 14.10 -8.03 -12.60
C ASN A 154 15.32 -7.23 -13.08
N LYS A 155 15.39 -6.85 -14.36
CA LYS A 155 16.43 -5.92 -14.87
C LYS A 155 16.39 -4.59 -14.11
N PHE A 156 15.20 -4.05 -13.91
CA PHE A 156 15.00 -2.83 -13.13
C PHE A 156 15.42 -3.03 -11.66
N GLY A 157 15.02 -4.14 -11.05
CA GLY A 157 15.35 -4.49 -9.67
C GLY A 157 16.84 -4.70 -9.44
N GLN A 158 17.53 -5.43 -10.31
CA GLN A 158 18.99 -5.65 -10.21
C GLN A 158 19.75 -4.34 -10.41
N GLY A 159 19.44 -3.57 -11.44
CA GLY A 159 20.05 -2.27 -11.65
C GLY A 159 19.86 -1.32 -10.46
N SER A 160 18.72 -1.41 -9.77
CA SER A 160 18.47 -0.65 -8.55
C SER A 160 19.37 -1.08 -7.39
N LYS A 161 19.60 -2.38 -7.20
CA LYS A 161 20.53 -2.91 -6.18
C LYS A 161 21.96 -2.45 -6.45
N ASP A 162 22.40 -2.45 -7.71
CA ASP A 162 23.73 -2.00 -8.11
C ASP A 162 23.96 -0.51 -7.81
N ILE A 163 22.93 0.32 -8.01
CA ILE A 163 23.00 1.77 -7.73
C ILE A 163 23.01 2.05 -6.22
N TYR A 164 22.19 1.35 -5.43
CA TYR A 164 22.01 1.66 -4.00
C TYR A 164 22.86 0.83 -3.05
N LYS A 165 23.51 -0.25 -3.50
CA LYS A 165 24.31 -1.19 -2.67
C LYS A 165 23.57 -1.74 -1.43
N ARG A 166 22.28 -1.50 -1.29
CA ARG A 166 21.42 -1.93 -0.18
C ARG A 166 20.00 -2.12 -0.70
N PHE A 167 19.25 -2.98 -0.04
CA PHE A 167 17.87 -3.38 -0.33
C PHE A 167 17.08 -2.47 -1.27
N PHE A 168 16.61 -3.06 -2.36
CA PHE A 168 15.66 -2.48 -3.29
C PHE A 168 14.47 -1.87 -2.54
N GLN A 169 14.34 -0.56 -2.63
CA GLN A 169 13.12 0.16 -2.28
C GLN A 169 12.77 1.02 -3.48
N GLU A 170 11.85 0.52 -4.29
CA GLU A 170 11.45 1.12 -5.55
C GLU A 170 11.13 2.62 -5.41
N GLY A 171 10.41 3.01 -4.35
CA GLY A 171 10.12 4.40 -4.08
C GLY A 171 11.35 5.30 -3.84
N LYS A 172 12.48 4.74 -3.39
CA LYS A 172 13.74 5.48 -3.25
C LYS A 172 14.39 5.70 -4.61
N LEU A 173 14.46 4.65 -5.43
CA LEU A 173 15.05 4.76 -6.77
C LEU A 173 14.27 5.75 -7.64
N LEU A 174 12.95 5.67 -7.65
CA LEU A 174 12.09 6.56 -8.44
C LEU A 174 12.33 8.03 -8.08
N ALA A 175 12.39 8.37 -6.80
CA ALA A 175 12.71 9.72 -6.36
C ALA A 175 14.15 10.12 -6.75
N TYR A 176 15.11 9.20 -6.61
CA TYR A 176 16.52 9.45 -6.92
C TYR A 176 16.80 9.57 -8.42
N SER A 177 15.97 8.97 -9.28
CA SER A 177 16.10 9.09 -10.74
C SER A 177 16.05 10.53 -11.26
N LEU A 178 15.47 11.44 -10.50
CA LEU A 178 15.46 12.87 -10.81
C LEU A 178 16.77 13.59 -10.45
N HIS A 179 17.66 12.94 -9.71
CA HIS A 179 18.91 13.53 -9.19
C HIS A 179 20.16 12.78 -9.67
N ASP A 180 20.07 11.51 -10.09
CA ASP A 180 21.18 10.67 -10.52
C ASP A 180 20.98 10.17 -11.95
N GLN A 181 22.03 10.26 -12.78
CA GLN A 181 21.96 9.89 -14.19
C GLN A 181 21.77 8.37 -14.40
N ARG A 182 22.40 7.53 -13.56
CA ARG A 182 22.30 6.06 -13.68
C ARG A 182 20.90 5.59 -13.29
N ALA A 183 20.35 6.14 -12.21
CA ALA A 183 18.99 5.86 -11.78
C ALA A 183 17.98 6.32 -12.85
N ARG A 184 18.22 7.48 -13.47
CA ARG A 184 17.42 7.99 -14.60
C ARG A 184 17.51 7.08 -15.82
N ALA A 185 18.70 6.64 -16.20
CA ALA A 185 18.89 5.73 -17.32
C ALA A 185 18.15 4.39 -17.10
N LEU A 186 18.19 3.86 -15.87
CA LEU A 186 17.47 2.65 -15.52
C LEU A 186 15.94 2.84 -15.59
N GLN A 187 15.43 4.00 -15.12
CA GLN A 187 14.00 4.32 -15.23
C GLN A 187 13.56 4.43 -16.70
N VAL A 188 14.36 5.10 -17.54
CA VAL A 188 14.08 5.25 -18.99
C VAL A 188 14.12 3.87 -19.68
N LEU A 189 15.06 3.01 -19.32
CA LEU A 189 15.13 1.65 -19.86
C LEU A 189 13.85 0.87 -19.52
N PHE A 190 13.44 0.88 -18.24
CA PHE A 190 12.21 0.23 -17.79
C PHE A 190 10.99 0.74 -18.59
N GLU A 191 10.81 2.05 -18.71
CA GLU A 191 9.71 2.67 -19.46
C GLU A 191 9.72 2.26 -20.95
N SER A 192 10.90 2.17 -21.56
CA SER A 192 11.06 1.78 -22.96
C SER A 192 10.69 0.31 -23.18
N GLU A 193 11.17 -0.59 -22.30
CA GLU A 193 10.83 -2.01 -22.36
C GLU A 193 9.34 -2.24 -22.08
N PHE A 194 8.77 -1.52 -21.13
CA PHE A 194 7.33 -1.56 -20.84
C PHE A 194 6.51 -1.13 -22.08
N ASN A 195 6.86 0.01 -22.71
CA ASN A 195 6.18 0.49 -23.92
C ASN A 195 6.27 -0.52 -25.07
N LEU A 196 7.44 -1.15 -25.25
CA LEU A 196 7.61 -2.17 -26.26
C LEU A 196 6.74 -3.41 -25.97
N TYR A 197 6.65 -3.81 -24.70
CA TYR A 197 5.85 -4.93 -24.27
C TYR A 197 4.35 -4.71 -24.56
N ILE A 198 3.78 -3.57 -24.16
CA ILE A 198 2.37 -3.27 -24.41
C ILE A 198 2.06 -3.19 -25.90
N LYS A 199 2.95 -2.60 -26.70
CA LYS A 199 2.82 -2.52 -28.16
C LYS A 199 2.84 -3.92 -28.80
N ASN A 200 3.79 -4.76 -28.43
CA ASN A 200 3.96 -6.11 -29.01
C ASN A 200 2.80 -7.07 -28.63
N ASN A 201 2.06 -6.77 -27.58
CA ASN A 201 0.92 -7.56 -27.13
C ASN A 201 -0.43 -6.86 -27.40
N ASP A 202 -0.44 -5.76 -28.15
CA ASP A 202 -1.64 -4.96 -28.52
C ASP A 202 -2.50 -4.56 -27.31
N LEU A 203 -1.85 -4.24 -26.18
CA LEU A 203 -2.53 -3.79 -24.97
C LEU A 203 -2.81 -2.30 -25.08
N LYS A 204 -4.05 -1.92 -25.39
CA LYS A 204 -4.45 -0.52 -25.64
C LYS A 204 -5.78 -0.10 -25.04
N ASP A 205 -6.61 -1.08 -24.67
CA ASP A 205 -7.94 -0.84 -24.09
C ASP A 205 -7.84 -0.55 -22.59
N ASP A 206 -8.87 -0.86 -21.82
CA ASP A 206 -8.83 -0.77 -20.36
C ASP A 206 -7.91 -1.84 -19.77
N LEU A 207 -7.01 -1.43 -18.87
CA LEU A 207 -6.01 -2.31 -18.29
C LEU A 207 -5.90 -2.14 -16.77
N ILE A 208 -5.93 -3.25 -16.04
CA ILE A 208 -5.40 -3.32 -14.68
C ILE A 208 -3.92 -3.71 -14.75
N LEU A 209 -3.08 -2.94 -14.07
CA LEU A 209 -1.65 -3.24 -13.88
C LEU A 209 -1.41 -3.70 -12.45
N THR A 210 -0.86 -4.89 -12.25
CA THR A 210 -0.53 -5.47 -10.94
C THR A 210 0.83 -6.16 -10.96
N GLY A 211 1.26 -6.75 -9.83
CA GLY A 211 2.65 -7.17 -9.60
C GLY A 211 3.51 -6.00 -9.10
N GLY A 212 4.67 -6.27 -8.53
CA GLY A 212 5.54 -5.28 -7.90
C GLY A 212 5.87 -4.07 -8.79
N CYS A 213 5.98 -4.27 -10.11
CA CYS A 213 6.26 -3.18 -11.06
C CYS A 213 5.14 -2.13 -11.17
N ALA A 214 3.91 -2.46 -10.78
CA ALA A 214 2.81 -1.49 -10.73
C ALA A 214 3.01 -0.40 -9.67
N GLN A 215 3.97 -0.56 -8.75
CA GLN A 215 4.35 0.47 -7.78
C GLN A 215 5.15 1.62 -8.42
N ASN A 216 5.60 1.48 -9.68
CA ASN A 216 6.33 2.50 -10.41
C ASN A 216 5.39 3.63 -10.86
N VAL A 217 5.08 4.55 -9.93
CA VAL A 217 4.15 5.67 -10.15
C VAL A 217 4.56 6.61 -11.28
N ILE A 218 5.88 6.73 -11.57
CA ILE A 218 6.39 7.53 -12.68
C ILE A 218 6.02 6.87 -14.02
N ASN A 219 6.25 5.55 -14.12
CA ASN A 219 5.83 4.80 -15.31
C ASN A 219 4.31 4.85 -15.46
N ASN A 220 3.56 4.57 -14.38
CA ASN A 220 2.09 4.58 -14.43
C ASN A 220 1.56 5.88 -15.02
N SER A 221 2.06 7.04 -14.56
CA SER A 221 1.63 8.36 -15.06
C SER A 221 1.94 8.58 -16.54
N LYS A 222 3.09 8.08 -17.01
CA LYS A 222 3.48 8.17 -18.42
C LYS A 222 2.65 7.23 -19.33
N GLN A 223 2.15 6.13 -18.75
CA GLN A 223 1.41 5.11 -19.50
C GLN A 223 -0.08 5.43 -19.65
N ILE A 224 -0.65 6.34 -18.87
CA ILE A 224 -2.09 6.70 -18.93
C ILE A 224 -2.54 6.94 -20.39
N LYS A 225 -1.75 7.68 -21.15
CA LYS A 225 -2.06 8.04 -22.55
C LYS A 225 -2.15 6.85 -23.54
N ASN A 226 -1.68 5.68 -23.14
CA ASN A 226 -1.65 4.48 -23.98
C ASN A 226 -2.89 3.61 -23.82
N PHE A 227 -3.77 3.95 -22.85
CA PHE A 227 -4.95 3.17 -22.50
C PHE A 227 -6.19 4.07 -22.44
N ASN A 228 -7.36 3.48 -22.64
CA ASN A 228 -8.62 4.15 -22.33
C ASN A 228 -8.74 4.36 -20.83
N THR A 229 -8.48 3.29 -20.05
CA THR A 229 -8.35 3.35 -18.60
C THR A 229 -7.12 2.54 -18.18
N LEU A 230 -6.20 3.16 -17.45
CA LEU A 230 -5.13 2.46 -16.74
C LEU A 230 -5.43 2.49 -15.23
N TRP A 231 -5.57 1.32 -14.63
CA TRP A 231 -5.82 1.20 -13.19
C TRP A 231 -4.73 0.37 -12.51
N PRO A 232 -3.69 1.01 -11.94
CA PRO A 232 -2.71 0.29 -11.13
C PRO A 232 -3.36 -0.18 -9.83
N ASP A 233 -3.31 -1.49 -9.61
CA ASP A 233 -3.90 -2.12 -8.43
C ASP A 233 -3.21 -1.63 -7.14
N PRO A 234 -3.92 -1.12 -6.13
CA PRO A 234 -3.32 -0.79 -4.84
C PRO A 234 -2.80 -2.00 -4.08
N PHE A 235 -3.28 -3.22 -4.39
CA PHE A 235 -2.79 -4.49 -3.83
C PHE A 235 -1.80 -5.21 -4.75
N ASN A 236 -1.01 -4.46 -5.51
CA ASN A 236 -0.10 -4.95 -6.53
C ASN A 236 1.12 -5.74 -6.02
N GLY A 237 1.50 -5.63 -4.76
CA GLY A 237 2.60 -6.43 -4.18
C GLY A 237 2.12 -7.79 -3.68
N ASP A 238 3.09 -8.64 -3.26
CA ASP A 238 2.82 -10.00 -2.74
C ASP A 238 1.87 -10.00 -1.54
N PHE A 239 1.77 -8.88 -0.83
CA PHE A 239 0.75 -8.73 0.23
C PHE A 239 -0.70 -8.87 -0.29
N GLY A 240 -0.97 -8.73 -1.59
CA GLY A 240 -2.28 -9.01 -2.20
C GLY A 240 -2.56 -10.51 -2.43
N ILE A 241 -1.55 -11.38 -2.38
CA ILE A 241 -1.65 -12.80 -2.77
C ILE A 241 -2.67 -13.58 -1.93
N SER A 242 -2.71 -13.39 -0.61
CA SER A 242 -3.69 -14.09 0.24
C SER A 242 -5.14 -13.73 -0.11
N LEU A 243 -5.41 -12.49 -0.51
CA LEU A 243 -6.71 -12.04 -0.99
C LEU A 243 -7.04 -12.70 -2.33
N GLY A 244 -6.08 -12.70 -3.27
CA GLY A 244 -6.24 -13.32 -4.57
C GLY A 244 -6.48 -14.82 -4.49
N ALA A 245 -5.79 -15.53 -3.60
CA ALA A 245 -5.98 -16.95 -3.38
C ALA A 245 -7.41 -17.30 -2.91
N ILE A 246 -7.98 -16.51 -2.01
CA ILE A 246 -9.38 -16.68 -1.60
C ILE A 246 -10.31 -16.37 -2.76
N ASN A 247 -10.09 -15.26 -3.48
CA ASN A 247 -10.96 -14.89 -4.60
C ASN A 247 -10.94 -15.94 -5.72
N TYR A 248 -9.77 -16.52 -5.98
CA TYR A 248 -9.65 -17.67 -6.89
C TYR A 248 -10.44 -18.87 -6.40
N HIS A 249 -10.29 -19.27 -5.14
CA HIS A 249 -11.02 -20.38 -4.53
C HIS A 249 -12.55 -20.15 -4.57
N LEU A 250 -12.99 -18.91 -4.42
CA LEU A 250 -14.40 -18.51 -4.51
C LEU A 250 -14.90 -18.29 -5.95
N SER A 251 -14.11 -18.61 -6.98
CA SER A 251 -14.47 -18.37 -8.39
C SER A 251 -14.88 -16.94 -8.67
N ASN A 252 -14.07 -15.97 -8.21
CA ASN A 252 -14.24 -14.52 -8.40
C ASN A 252 -15.52 -13.93 -7.77
N ARG A 253 -15.97 -14.46 -6.64
CA ARG A 253 -17.16 -13.94 -5.93
C ARG A 253 -16.85 -12.90 -4.86
N LEU A 254 -15.56 -12.70 -4.53
CA LEU A 254 -15.15 -11.72 -3.55
C LEU A 254 -15.14 -10.32 -4.19
N LYS A 255 -15.70 -9.34 -3.48
CA LYS A 255 -15.65 -7.94 -3.90
C LYS A 255 -15.16 -7.05 -2.75
N ILE A 256 -14.32 -6.09 -3.11
CA ILE A 256 -13.77 -5.06 -2.24
C ILE A 256 -13.94 -3.69 -2.91
N ASP A 257 -14.14 -2.66 -2.11
CA ASP A 257 -14.38 -1.30 -2.59
C ASP A 257 -13.27 -0.32 -2.15
N ASN A 258 -12.48 -0.68 -1.12
CA ASN A 258 -11.42 0.16 -0.58
C ASN A 258 -10.27 -0.65 0.01
N VAL A 259 -9.21 0.04 0.40
CA VAL A 259 -7.98 -0.55 0.99
C VAL A 259 -8.01 -0.62 2.53
N PHE A 260 -9.02 -0.08 3.19
CA PHE A 260 -9.14 -0.01 4.65
C PHE A 260 -9.63 -1.34 5.23
N LEU A 261 -8.85 -2.38 4.98
CA LEU A 261 -9.19 -3.76 5.30
C LEU A 261 -8.42 -4.32 6.51
N GLY A 262 -7.60 -3.49 7.17
CA GLY A 262 -6.85 -3.89 8.34
C GLY A 262 -7.72 -4.41 9.48
N ILE A 263 -7.10 -4.90 10.52
CA ILE A 263 -7.81 -5.44 11.69
C ILE A 263 -8.43 -4.27 12.46
N LYS A 264 -9.72 -4.39 12.81
CA LYS A 264 -10.36 -3.38 13.65
C LYS A 264 -9.71 -3.35 15.03
N GLN A 265 -9.15 -2.21 15.39
CA GLN A 265 -8.44 -2.02 16.64
C GLN A 265 -9.41 -1.58 17.75
N LYS A 266 -9.13 -2.02 18.98
CA LYS A 266 -9.73 -1.43 20.17
C LYS A 266 -8.82 -0.30 20.65
N LEU A 267 -9.39 0.87 20.84
CA LEU A 267 -8.66 2.01 21.40
C LEU A 267 -8.46 1.80 22.92
N ASP A 268 -7.23 1.97 23.38
CA ASP A 268 -6.86 1.92 24.77
C ASP A 268 -6.05 3.17 25.16
N PHE A 269 -6.74 4.21 25.56
CA PHE A 269 -6.13 5.46 25.98
C PHE A 269 -5.35 5.35 27.30
N ASN A 270 -5.48 4.26 28.07
CA ASN A 270 -4.66 4.04 29.27
C ASN A 270 -3.16 3.89 28.96
N LEU A 271 -2.81 3.58 27.73
CA LEU A 271 -1.42 3.56 27.27
C LEU A 271 -0.76 4.96 27.24
N PHE A 272 -1.55 6.04 27.36
CA PHE A 272 -1.13 7.44 27.16
C PHE A 272 -1.46 8.33 28.37
N LYS A 273 -1.34 7.77 29.60
CA LYS A 273 -1.65 8.51 30.84
C LYS A 273 -0.78 9.73 31.11
N ASP A 274 0.36 9.79 30.46
CA ASP A 274 1.32 10.90 30.48
C ASP A 274 1.01 11.97 29.46
N CYS A 275 0.04 11.74 28.55
CA CYS A 275 -0.39 12.69 27.55
C CYS A 275 -1.70 13.37 27.97
N GLU A 276 -1.90 14.59 27.47
CA GLU A 276 -3.22 15.23 27.52
C GLU A 276 -4.14 14.58 26.48
N ILE A 277 -5.34 14.22 26.91
CA ILE A 277 -6.38 13.66 26.05
C ILE A 277 -7.63 14.50 26.24
N ARG A 278 -8.12 15.11 25.17
CA ARG A 278 -9.28 16.00 25.23
C ARG A 278 -10.16 15.94 23.99
N ASP A 279 -11.39 16.35 24.15
CA ASP A 279 -12.31 16.52 23.01
C ASP A 279 -11.78 17.58 22.04
N THR A 280 -12.07 17.38 20.77
CA THR A 280 -11.65 18.29 19.68
C THR A 280 -12.64 18.27 18.52
N SER A 281 -12.43 19.14 17.55
CA SER A 281 -13.18 19.19 16.30
C SER A 281 -12.25 19.19 15.08
N PRO A 282 -12.72 18.86 13.87
CA PRO A 282 -11.93 19.01 12.66
C PRO A 282 -11.39 20.43 12.48
N GLN A 283 -12.16 21.47 12.84
CA GLN A 283 -11.75 22.88 12.74
C GLN A 283 -10.60 23.22 13.68
N GLU A 284 -10.60 22.66 14.87
CA GLU A 284 -9.49 22.85 15.82
C GLU A 284 -8.22 22.13 15.33
N VAL A 285 -8.35 20.88 14.87
CA VAL A 285 -7.23 20.13 14.30
C VAL A 285 -6.69 20.80 13.04
N ALA A 286 -7.56 21.34 12.19
CA ALA A 286 -7.17 22.14 11.03
C ALA A 286 -6.35 23.37 11.43
N SER A 287 -6.69 24.02 12.56
CA SER A 287 -5.93 25.15 13.10
C SER A 287 -4.51 24.75 13.56
N ILE A 288 -4.36 23.55 14.13
CA ILE A 288 -3.06 22.98 14.49
C ILE A 288 -2.23 22.69 13.23
N LEU A 289 -2.87 22.08 12.20
CA LEU A 289 -2.23 21.71 10.93
C LEU A 289 -1.65 22.91 10.16
N ILE A 290 -2.09 24.14 10.43
CA ILE A 290 -1.48 25.33 9.83
C ILE A 290 0.01 25.37 10.12
N ASN A 291 0.42 25.01 11.35
CA ASN A 291 1.81 25.15 11.80
C ASN A 291 2.48 23.84 12.25
N GLU A 292 1.71 22.82 12.62
CA GLU A 292 2.26 21.60 13.23
C GLU A 292 1.81 20.34 12.51
N PRO A 293 2.67 19.29 12.45
CA PRO A 293 2.25 17.99 11.95
C PRO A 293 1.26 17.31 12.90
N VAL A 294 0.25 16.68 12.37
CA VAL A 294 -0.75 15.91 13.11
C VAL A 294 -0.85 14.51 12.53
N ALA A 295 -0.75 13.50 13.38
CA ALA A 295 -1.08 12.13 13.00
C ALA A 295 -2.59 11.92 13.03
N ILE A 296 -3.14 11.22 12.05
CA ILE A 296 -4.51 10.71 12.06
C ILE A 296 -4.49 9.20 12.29
N PHE A 297 -5.25 8.74 13.30
CA PHE A 297 -5.43 7.34 13.63
C PHE A 297 -6.92 7.05 13.76
N GLN A 298 -7.46 6.27 12.84
CA GLN A 298 -8.88 5.96 12.79
C GLN A 298 -9.14 4.57 12.24
N SER A 299 -10.28 3.99 12.57
CA SER A 299 -10.85 2.80 11.96
C SER A 299 -9.83 1.67 11.70
N ARG A 300 -9.99 0.96 10.61
CA ARG A 300 -9.04 -0.05 10.11
C ARG A 300 -7.90 0.62 9.37
N SER A 301 -6.69 0.11 9.54
CA SER A 301 -5.55 0.55 8.75
C SER A 301 -5.77 0.28 7.26
N GLU A 302 -5.27 1.18 6.43
CA GLU A 302 -5.11 0.92 5.01
C GLU A 302 -4.10 -0.18 4.77
N GLN A 303 -4.38 -1.08 3.85
CA GLN A 303 -3.46 -2.12 3.42
C GLN A 303 -2.77 -1.72 2.13
N GLY A 304 -1.53 -2.19 1.92
CA GLY A 304 -0.69 -1.77 0.82
C GLY A 304 0.45 -0.83 1.24
N GLN A 305 1.04 -0.19 0.26
CA GLN A 305 2.32 0.53 0.39
C GLN A 305 2.18 2.00 0.85
N ARG A 306 0.96 2.53 0.97
CA ARG A 306 0.73 3.97 1.14
C ARG A 306 -0.07 4.26 2.41
N GLY A 307 0.21 5.38 3.07
CA GLY A 307 -0.69 5.99 4.06
C GLY A 307 -1.76 6.79 3.33
N LEU A 308 -3.03 6.48 3.56
CA LEU A 308 -4.15 7.01 2.80
C LEU A 308 -5.22 7.67 3.68
N GLY A 309 -4.88 8.01 4.92
CA GLY A 309 -5.72 8.78 5.81
C GLY A 309 -6.21 8.05 7.07
N ASN A 310 -5.95 6.74 7.23
CA ASN A 310 -6.29 6.05 8.47
C ASN A 310 -5.07 5.88 9.39
N ARG A 311 -3.87 5.82 8.81
CA ARG A 311 -2.58 5.81 9.51
C ARG A 311 -1.64 6.76 8.79
N SER A 312 -1.91 8.06 8.88
CA SER A 312 -1.20 9.11 8.15
C SER A 312 -0.62 10.16 9.08
N LEU A 313 0.49 10.73 8.68
CA LEU A 313 1.06 11.96 9.23
C LEU A 313 0.80 13.08 8.22
N LEU A 314 0.09 14.12 8.67
CA LEU A 314 -0.41 15.22 7.86
C LEU A 314 0.31 16.52 8.24
N MET A 315 0.46 17.43 7.28
CA MET A 315 1.02 18.77 7.49
C MET A 315 0.58 19.73 6.38
N ASN A 316 0.52 21.03 6.70
CA ASN A 316 0.38 22.08 5.69
C ASN A 316 1.58 22.08 4.73
N ALA A 317 1.36 21.75 3.46
CA ALA A 317 2.42 21.71 2.45
C ALA A 317 2.98 23.12 2.08
N ASN A 318 2.25 24.19 2.40
CA ASN A 318 2.67 25.58 2.19
C ASN A 318 3.45 26.17 3.37
N HIS A 319 3.62 25.45 4.47
CA HIS A 319 4.39 25.93 5.61
C HIS A 319 5.89 25.95 5.29
N MET A 320 6.59 27.03 5.60
CA MET A 320 7.98 27.27 5.18
C MET A 320 8.97 26.20 5.64
N VAL A 321 8.75 25.60 6.81
CA VAL A 321 9.59 24.53 7.40
C VAL A 321 8.84 23.21 7.53
N ALA A 322 7.87 22.94 6.64
CA ALA A 322 7.10 21.70 6.68
C ALA A 322 7.98 20.47 6.48
N MET A 323 8.96 20.54 5.57
CA MET A 323 9.90 19.45 5.32
C MET A 323 10.67 19.08 6.58
N GLU A 324 11.20 20.07 7.28
CA GLU A 324 11.99 19.92 8.50
C GLU A 324 11.16 19.33 9.63
N LYS A 325 9.95 19.87 9.86
CA LYS A 325 9.03 19.37 10.90
C LYS A 325 8.61 17.92 10.68
N VAL A 326 8.24 17.59 9.44
CA VAL A 326 7.88 16.20 9.13
C VAL A 326 9.11 15.29 9.15
N ASN A 327 10.29 15.78 8.73
CA ASN A 327 11.51 15.00 8.77
C ASN A 327 12.12 14.84 10.17
N ALA A 328 11.83 15.69 11.13
CA ALA A 328 12.11 15.42 12.54
C ALA A 328 11.46 14.12 13.04
N ILE A 329 10.33 13.73 12.42
CA ILE A 329 9.61 12.49 12.74
C ILE A 329 9.99 11.35 11.79
N LYS A 330 10.20 11.63 10.49
CA LYS A 330 10.33 10.63 9.43
C LYS A 330 11.76 10.28 9.03
N GLU A 331 12.73 11.13 9.33
CA GLU A 331 14.15 10.98 8.94
C GLU A 331 14.31 10.51 7.48
N ARG A 332 13.53 11.09 6.58
CA ARG A 332 13.50 10.69 5.17
C ARG A 332 14.68 11.29 4.42
N GLU A 333 15.18 10.59 3.43
CA GLU A 333 16.24 11.08 2.56
C GLU A 333 15.81 12.39 1.84
N TRP A 334 16.71 13.35 1.74
CA TRP A 334 16.47 14.71 1.23
C TRP A 334 15.85 14.78 -0.17
N TYR A 335 16.13 13.79 -1.02
CA TYR A 335 15.63 13.72 -2.40
C TYR A 335 14.22 13.11 -2.53
N ARG A 336 13.64 12.61 -1.45
CA ARG A 336 12.32 11.96 -1.48
C ARG A 336 11.22 12.96 -1.15
N PRO A 337 10.38 13.36 -2.12
CA PRO A 337 9.25 14.23 -1.83
C PRO A 337 8.21 13.50 -0.97
N PHE A 338 7.44 14.26 -0.22
CA PHE A 338 6.21 13.78 0.40
C PHE A 338 5.08 13.79 -0.62
N ALA A 339 4.04 12.97 -0.38
CA ALA A 339 2.82 12.99 -1.16
C ALA A 339 1.84 14.05 -0.63
N CYS A 340 0.82 14.38 -1.41
CA CYS A 340 -0.29 15.21 -0.96
C CYS A 340 -1.61 14.48 -1.12
N THR A 341 -2.58 14.85 -0.28
CA THR A 341 -3.99 14.51 -0.44
C THR A 341 -4.77 15.78 -0.70
N ILE A 342 -5.63 15.77 -1.72
CA ILE A 342 -6.45 16.90 -2.14
C ILE A 342 -7.93 16.49 -2.24
N ILE A 343 -8.83 17.41 -1.98
CA ILE A 343 -10.26 17.24 -2.29
C ILE A 343 -10.41 16.98 -3.80
N GLN A 344 -11.11 15.90 -4.15
CA GLN A 344 -11.13 15.39 -5.53
C GLN A 344 -11.69 16.42 -6.52
N THR A 345 -12.72 17.18 -6.15
CA THR A 345 -13.32 18.22 -6.99
C THR A 345 -12.36 19.37 -7.29
N GLU A 346 -11.41 19.63 -6.41
CA GLU A 346 -10.43 20.71 -6.54
C GLU A 346 -9.17 20.28 -7.33
N ALA A 347 -8.94 18.98 -7.48
CA ALA A 347 -7.67 18.46 -8.01
C ALA A 347 -7.28 19.06 -9.38
N ALA A 348 -8.23 19.23 -10.29
CA ALA A 348 -7.97 19.76 -11.64
C ALA A 348 -7.65 21.26 -11.65
N ALA A 349 -8.03 22.01 -10.60
CA ALA A 349 -7.67 23.42 -10.44
C ALA A 349 -6.22 23.62 -9.93
N TRP A 350 -5.59 22.55 -9.43
CA TRP A 350 -4.25 22.59 -8.85
C TRP A 350 -3.21 21.76 -9.63
N PHE A 351 -3.64 20.69 -10.28
CA PHE A 351 -2.77 19.74 -10.98
C PHE A 351 -3.21 19.49 -12.41
N ASP A 352 -2.25 19.20 -13.28
CA ASP A 352 -2.50 18.71 -14.65
C ASP A 352 -3.00 17.25 -14.57
N MET A 353 -4.30 17.12 -14.28
CA MET A 353 -4.93 15.82 -14.09
C MET A 353 -5.19 15.12 -15.41
N THR A 354 -4.53 13.99 -15.63
CA THR A 354 -4.71 13.12 -16.80
C THR A 354 -5.70 11.98 -16.56
N VAL A 355 -6.19 11.83 -15.33
CA VAL A 355 -7.24 10.89 -14.92
C VAL A 355 -8.26 11.61 -14.05
N LYS A 356 -9.48 11.08 -13.92
CA LYS A 356 -10.53 11.69 -13.09
C LYS A 356 -10.21 11.65 -11.60
N GLU A 357 -9.51 10.60 -11.14
CA GLU A 357 -9.25 10.35 -9.74
C GLU A 357 -7.96 9.55 -9.53
N SER A 358 -7.34 9.71 -8.37
CA SER A 358 -6.14 9.01 -7.92
C SER A 358 -6.25 8.66 -6.43
N PRO A 359 -7.19 7.79 -6.01
CA PRO A 359 -7.49 7.61 -4.58
C PRO A 359 -6.37 6.89 -3.81
N TYR A 360 -5.46 6.18 -4.49
CA TYR A 360 -4.48 5.30 -3.87
C TYR A 360 -3.02 5.71 -4.09
N MET A 361 -2.75 6.97 -4.51
CA MET A 361 -1.38 7.48 -4.74
C MET A 361 -0.59 6.65 -5.77
N MET A 362 -1.24 6.11 -6.80
CA MET A 362 -0.61 5.29 -7.82
C MET A 362 -0.13 6.08 -9.05
N PHE A 363 -0.29 7.40 -9.02
CA PHE A 363 0.13 8.33 -10.07
C PHE A 363 0.82 9.57 -9.49
N THR A 364 1.57 10.26 -10.35
CA THR A 364 2.12 11.59 -10.10
C THR A 364 1.56 12.57 -11.13
N PHE A 365 1.30 13.81 -10.71
CA PHE A 365 0.78 14.87 -11.57
C PHE A 365 1.63 16.13 -11.41
N LYS A 366 1.79 16.89 -12.50
CA LYS A 366 2.44 18.20 -12.42
C LYS A 366 1.51 19.19 -11.74
N VAL A 367 2.06 20.00 -10.84
CA VAL A 367 1.38 21.16 -10.32
C VAL A 367 1.26 22.22 -11.42
N LEU A 368 0.13 22.94 -11.49
CA LEU A 368 -0.05 24.06 -12.41
C LEU A 368 0.92 25.20 -12.07
N LYS A 369 1.42 25.90 -13.09
CA LYS A 369 2.51 26.89 -12.93
C LYS A 369 2.16 28.01 -11.96
N ASP A 370 0.95 28.50 -11.99
CA ASP A 370 0.42 29.56 -11.11
C ASP A 370 0.18 29.07 -9.69
N LYS A 371 0.08 27.76 -9.46
CA LYS A 371 -0.14 27.13 -8.14
C LYS A 371 1.15 26.69 -7.45
N LYS A 372 2.26 26.61 -8.17
CA LYS A 372 3.52 26.07 -7.65
C LYS A 372 4.03 26.76 -6.38
N HIS A 373 3.80 28.05 -6.24
CA HIS A 373 4.29 28.84 -5.10
C HIS A 373 3.63 28.48 -3.76
N TYR A 374 2.47 27.77 -3.79
CA TYR A 374 1.79 27.25 -2.60
C TYR A 374 2.44 25.98 -2.04
N PHE A 375 3.32 25.32 -2.80
CA PHE A 375 4.00 24.11 -2.36
C PHE A 375 5.43 24.44 -1.89
N LYS A 376 5.64 24.56 -0.58
CA LYS A 376 6.99 24.68 0.00
C LYS A 376 7.63 23.30 0.14
N THR A 377 6.81 22.24 0.24
CA THR A 377 7.21 20.84 0.18
C THR A 377 6.13 19.99 -0.52
N GLY A 378 6.45 18.72 -0.79
CA GLY A 378 5.51 17.78 -1.44
C GLY A 378 5.72 17.66 -2.96
N LEU A 379 6.53 18.54 -3.58
CA LEU A 379 6.87 18.43 -5.00
C LEU A 379 8.23 17.74 -5.20
N ALA A 380 8.29 16.90 -6.23
CA ALA A 380 9.54 16.38 -6.74
C ALA A 380 10.29 17.45 -7.56
N LYS A 381 11.54 17.17 -7.94
CA LYS A 381 12.40 18.12 -8.69
C LYS A 381 11.81 18.54 -10.05
N ASP A 382 10.95 17.76 -10.64
CA ASP A 382 10.27 18.01 -11.91
C ASP A 382 8.87 18.63 -11.76
N ASP A 383 8.58 19.18 -10.57
CA ASP A 383 7.30 19.79 -10.20
C ASP A 383 6.11 18.80 -10.18
N THR A 384 6.38 17.51 -10.07
CA THR A 384 5.32 16.51 -9.90
C THR A 384 5.07 16.23 -8.42
N CYS A 385 3.82 15.89 -8.10
CA CYS A 385 3.39 15.38 -6.79
C CYS A 385 2.76 14.01 -6.95
N ARG A 386 3.08 13.07 -6.07
CA ARG A 386 2.30 11.84 -5.91
C ARG A 386 1.03 12.19 -5.15
N LEU A 387 -0.10 12.10 -5.82
CA LEU A 387 -1.35 12.68 -5.35
C LEU A 387 -2.36 11.61 -4.96
N GLN A 388 -3.00 11.81 -3.81
CA GLN A 388 -4.26 11.18 -3.46
C GLN A 388 -5.40 12.18 -3.70
N THR A 389 -6.39 11.82 -4.52
CA THR A 389 -7.66 12.53 -4.58
C THR A 389 -8.63 11.88 -3.60
N LEU A 390 -9.33 12.68 -2.81
CA LEU A 390 -10.19 12.21 -1.73
C LEU A 390 -11.62 12.67 -1.96
N LYS A 391 -12.58 11.73 -1.93
CA LYS A 391 -14.02 11.97 -1.91
C LYS A 391 -14.54 11.76 -0.50
N PHE A 392 -15.68 12.35 -0.20
CA PHE A 392 -16.36 12.15 1.08
C PHE A 392 -16.64 10.66 1.35
N ASP A 393 -17.17 9.93 0.37
CA ASP A 393 -17.54 8.52 0.50
C ASP A 393 -16.33 7.59 0.71
N ASP A 394 -15.14 8.00 0.28
CA ASP A 394 -13.92 7.19 0.43
C ASP A 394 -13.42 7.18 1.89
N ASN A 395 -13.49 8.34 2.56
CA ASN A 395 -13.06 8.51 3.95
C ASN A 395 -13.67 9.80 4.53
N PRO A 396 -14.90 9.74 5.09
CA PRO A 396 -15.63 10.91 5.54
C PRO A 396 -14.91 11.75 6.58
N HIS A 397 -14.24 11.12 7.53
CA HIS A 397 -13.55 11.83 8.62
C HIS A 397 -12.30 12.58 8.11
N PHE A 398 -11.53 11.97 7.21
CA PHE A 398 -10.38 12.64 6.61
C PHE A 398 -10.83 13.74 5.65
N TYR A 399 -11.91 13.52 4.92
CA TYR A 399 -12.51 14.54 4.06
C TYR A 399 -12.96 15.77 4.85
N ASN A 400 -13.71 15.58 5.95
CA ASN A 400 -14.15 16.67 6.82
C ASN A 400 -12.97 17.45 7.45
N LEU A 401 -11.87 16.77 7.77
CA LEU A 401 -10.66 17.44 8.23
C LEU A 401 -10.01 18.26 7.12
N LEU A 402 -9.97 17.73 5.90
CA LEU A 402 -9.38 18.44 4.76
C LEU A 402 -10.23 19.65 4.35
N GLU A 403 -11.55 19.53 4.38
CA GLU A 403 -12.51 20.63 4.16
C GLU A 403 -12.36 21.73 5.23
N ALA A 404 -12.29 21.35 6.52
CA ALA A 404 -12.02 22.30 7.61
C ALA A 404 -10.62 22.98 7.48
N PHE A 405 -9.63 22.29 6.90
CA PHE A 405 -8.34 22.88 6.62
C PHE A 405 -8.39 23.86 5.44
N GLU A 406 -9.15 23.56 4.38
CA GLU A 406 -9.39 24.47 3.26
C GLU A 406 -10.08 25.74 3.72
N ASP A 407 -11.16 25.64 4.51
CA ASP A 407 -11.88 26.80 5.08
C ASP A 407 -10.94 27.74 5.85
N ARG A 408 -9.90 27.21 6.47
CA ARG A 408 -8.95 27.96 7.29
C ARG A 408 -7.77 28.52 6.53
N SER A 409 -7.30 27.82 5.51
CA SER A 409 -6.02 28.08 4.81
C SER A 409 -6.20 28.49 3.35
N GLU A 410 -7.38 28.36 2.79
CA GLU A 410 -7.70 28.48 1.36
C GLU A 410 -6.95 27.44 0.49
N LEU A 411 -6.47 26.33 1.10
CA LEU A 411 -5.72 25.27 0.43
C LEU A 411 -6.50 23.94 0.54
N PRO A 412 -6.96 23.36 -0.57
CA PRO A 412 -7.74 22.12 -0.55
C PRO A 412 -6.89 20.85 -0.41
N PHE A 413 -5.64 20.97 0.06
CA PHE A 413 -4.71 19.85 0.16
C PHE A 413 -3.82 19.91 1.39
N LEU A 414 -3.43 18.73 1.86
CA LEU A 414 -2.44 18.52 2.90
C LEU A 414 -1.31 17.62 2.39
N LEU A 415 -0.09 17.85 2.86
CA LEU A 415 0.97 16.85 2.81
C LEU A 415 0.49 15.61 3.56
N ASN A 416 0.67 14.44 2.95
CA ASN A 416 0.30 13.15 3.53
C ASN A 416 1.43 12.14 3.38
N THR A 417 1.86 11.57 4.50
CA THR A 417 2.82 10.47 4.53
C THR A 417 2.38 9.40 5.53
N SER A 418 2.89 8.18 5.37
CA SER A 418 2.55 7.05 6.25
C SER A 418 2.95 7.30 7.70
N LEU A 419 2.11 6.87 8.64
CA LEU A 419 2.37 6.92 10.07
C LEU A 419 3.26 5.76 10.50
N ASN A 420 4.58 5.99 10.53
CA ASN A 420 5.62 5.03 10.95
C ASN A 420 6.95 5.73 11.18
N LEU A 421 7.79 5.17 12.02
CA LEU A 421 9.18 5.60 12.18
C LEU A 421 10.07 5.21 10.98
N PRO A 422 11.29 5.77 10.87
CA PRO A 422 12.25 5.40 9.83
C PRO A 422 12.53 3.89 9.81
N GLY A 423 12.42 3.27 8.65
CA GLY A 423 12.69 1.84 8.48
C GLY A 423 11.61 0.89 9.01
N GLU A 424 10.63 1.38 9.75
CA GLU A 424 9.52 0.59 10.28
C GLU A 424 8.36 0.44 9.31
N VAL A 425 7.45 -0.48 9.64
CA VAL A 425 6.15 -0.66 8.98
C VAL A 425 5.12 0.32 9.54
N LEU A 426 4.00 0.47 8.83
CA LEU A 426 2.89 1.32 9.26
C LEU A 426 2.42 0.95 10.68
N VAL A 427 2.10 1.94 11.49
CA VAL A 427 1.44 1.75 12.79
C VAL A 427 0.13 0.98 12.58
N GLU A 428 -0.06 -0.12 13.32
CA GLU A 428 -1.26 -0.94 13.20
C GLU A 428 -2.20 -0.72 14.40
N ASP A 429 -1.68 -0.75 15.62
CA ASP A 429 -2.47 -0.64 16.85
C ASP A 429 -1.97 0.46 17.81
N MET A 430 -2.66 0.62 18.95
CA MET A 430 -2.34 1.64 19.96
C MET A 430 -0.98 1.43 20.62
N THR A 431 -0.47 0.18 20.69
CA THR A 431 0.87 -0.11 21.21
C THR A 431 1.94 0.39 20.25
N ASP A 432 1.72 0.21 18.93
CA ASP A 432 2.62 0.73 17.89
C ASP A 432 2.61 2.26 17.87
N LEU A 433 1.43 2.86 18.09
CA LEU A 433 1.30 4.32 18.21
C LEU A 433 2.07 4.86 19.43
N ARG A 434 1.96 4.18 20.58
CA ARG A 434 2.73 4.52 21.78
C ARG A 434 4.23 4.47 21.51
N HIS A 435 4.69 3.37 20.88
CA HIS A 435 6.10 3.24 20.49
C HIS A 435 6.55 4.40 19.57
N MET A 436 5.73 4.79 18.60
CA MET A 436 6.04 5.92 17.73
C MET A 436 6.12 7.25 18.48
N LEU A 437 5.20 7.51 19.40
CA LEU A 437 5.23 8.73 20.23
C LEU A 437 6.48 8.78 21.12
N ASP A 438 6.86 7.64 21.73
CA ASP A 438 8.05 7.58 22.59
C ASP A 438 9.35 7.82 21.86
N ASN A 439 9.41 7.49 20.58
CA ASN A 439 10.64 7.51 19.77
C ASN A 439 10.63 8.56 18.65
N SER A 440 9.79 9.60 18.75
CA SER A 440 9.78 10.71 17.78
C SER A 440 9.28 12.01 18.40
N ASP A 441 9.45 13.11 17.65
CA ASP A 441 8.92 14.43 18.00
C ASP A 441 7.44 14.61 17.66
N LEU A 442 6.72 13.53 17.32
CA LEU A 442 5.28 13.58 17.08
C LEU A 442 4.54 14.03 18.33
N LYS A 443 3.83 15.15 18.23
CA LYS A 443 3.15 15.78 19.36
C LYS A 443 1.64 15.55 19.35
N TYR A 444 1.01 15.59 18.19
CA TYR A 444 -0.43 15.59 18.04
C TYR A 444 -0.93 14.34 17.32
N VAL A 445 -1.92 13.65 17.92
CA VAL A 445 -2.63 12.54 17.30
C VAL A 445 -4.13 12.78 17.36
N TYR A 446 -4.76 12.81 16.21
CA TYR A 446 -6.21 12.98 16.07
C TYR A 446 -6.91 11.63 15.86
N PHE A 447 -7.93 11.38 16.66
CA PHE A 447 -8.84 10.23 16.58
C PHE A 447 -10.22 10.74 16.14
N PRO A 448 -10.49 10.81 14.82
CA PRO A 448 -11.68 11.49 14.33
C PRO A 448 -13.00 10.79 14.67
N GLU A 449 -13.04 9.47 14.75
CA GLU A 449 -14.26 8.73 15.12
C GLU A 449 -14.70 9.04 16.56
N GLU A 450 -13.75 9.28 17.45
CA GLU A 450 -13.98 9.62 18.86
C GLU A 450 -14.05 11.14 19.10
N MET A 451 -13.69 11.94 18.11
CA MET A 451 -13.52 13.40 18.22
C MET A 451 -12.52 13.77 19.34
N VAL A 452 -11.40 13.03 19.41
CA VAL A 452 -10.39 13.17 20.46
C VAL A 452 -9.04 13.59 19.88
N LEU A 453 -8.38 14.51 20.59
CA LEU A 453 -6.98 14.91 20.34
C LEU A 453 -6.13 14.43 21.52
N LEU A 454 -5.10 13.67 21.20
CA LEU A 454 -4.02 13.30 22.10
C LEU A 454 -2.85 14.24 21.88
N ILE A 455 -2.32 14.81 22.97
CA ILE A 455 -1.20 15.77 22.94
C ILE A 455 -0.09 15.23 23.83
N LYS A 456 1.05 14.91 23.23
CA LYS A 456 2.26 14.53 23.94
C LYS A 456 2.83 15.76 24.69
N PRO A 457 3.18 15.67 25.99
CA PRO A 457 3.81 16.77 26.68
C PRO A 457 5.13 17.18 26.03
N SER A 458 5.42 18.45 26.03
CA SER A 458 6.75 18.94 25.66
C SER A 458 7.74 18.50 26.74
N VAL A 459 8.82 17.85 26.34
CA VAL A 459 9.93 17.48 27.23
C VAL A 459 10.76 18.71 27.58
#